data_3b006027b38f494e0f214fbf2716b32e
#
_entry.id   3b006027b38f494e0f214fbf2716b32e
#
_cell.length_a   1.000
_cell.length_b   1.000
_cell.length_c   1.000
_cell.angle_alpha   90.00
_cell.angle_beta   90.00
_cell.angle_gamma   90.00
#
_symmetry.space_group_name_H-M   'P 1'
#
loop_
_entity.id
_entity.type
_entity.pdbx_description
1 polymer ?
#
loop_
_entity_poly.entity_id
_entity_poly.type
_entity_poly.pdbx_seq_one_letter_code
_entity_poly.pdbx_strand_id
1 'polypeptide(L)'
;VCVPVVEVDITVSCSSGTYIRAFARDVGKALGVGGHLSALNRIRVGNVYQREAFDLAELMKERENADGPLDLPVLSLEEAARRLFNVRQLSTQEATDISFGRRITVTVSEEGSDALVLGTQSPESQHASTEGITAAFAPDGTLVALIENIKFRGSPCAAPVLVFEAGIDFSREAGERL
;
A
#
# COMPACT_ATOMS: atom_id res chain seq x y z
N VAL A 1 -14.82 19.95 42.13
CA VAL A 1 -15.74 20.71 41.29
C VAL A 1 -16.02 19.86 40.07
N CYS A 2 -17.27 19.42 39.90
CA CYS A 2 -17.69 18.68 38.71
C CYS A 2 -17.96 19.72 37.59
N VAL A 3 -17.15 19.68 36.55
CA VAL A 3 -17.35 20.55 35.36
C VAL A 3 -18.19 19.76 34.37
N PRO A 4 -19.31 20.29 33.87
CA PRO A 4 -20.09 19.61 32.84
C PRO A 4 -19.26 19.53 31.55
N VAL A 5 -19.21 18.33 30.96
CA VAL A 5 -18.54 18.08 29.68
C VAL A 5 -19.56 17.59 28.65
N VAL A 6 -19.33 17.91 27.41
CA VAL A 6 -20.06 17.32 26.27
C VAL A 6 -19.09 16.37 25.57
N GLU A 7 -19.51 15.12 25.41
CA GLU A 7 -18.77 14.12 24.65
C GLU A 7 -19.36 14.03 23.26
N VAL A 8 -18.48 14.01 22.24
CA VAL A 8 -18.86 13.98 20.83
C VAL A 8 -18.04 12.95 20.11
N ASP A 9 -18.72 11.95 19.51
CA ASP A 9 -18.09 10.98 18.64
C ASP A 9 -17.98 11.52 17.23
N ILE A 10 -16.77 11.46 16.67
CA ILE A 10 -16.48 11.91 15.30
C ILE A 10 -15.70 10.86 14.54
N THR A 11 -15.93 10.78 13.22
CA THR A 11 -15.08 10.05 12.30
C THR A 11 -14.36 11.05 11.41
N VAL A 12 -13.02 10.93 11.34
CA VAL A 12 -12.17 11.86 10.59
C VAL A 12 -11.39 11.10 9.53
N SER A 13 -11.47 11.54 8.28
CA SER A 13 -10.57 11.13 7.20
C SER A 13 -9.59 12.27 6.94
N CYS A 14 -8.30 12.00 7.01
CA CYS A 14 -7.27 13.02 6.90
C CYS A 14 -5.99 12.44 6.26
N SER A 15 -5.14 13.34 5.76
CA SER A 15 -3.83 13.00 5.22
C SER A 15 -2.85 12.54 6.30
N SER A 16 -1.77 11.89 5.87
CA SER A 16 -0.62 11.56 6.73
C SER A 16 -0.08 12.84 7.42
N GLY A 17 0.38 12.67 8.66
CA GLY A 17 0.93 13.76 9.45
C GLY A 17 -0.12 14.63 10.19
N THR A 18 -1.42 14.39 10.01
CA THR A 18 -2.47 15.12 10.72
C THR A 18 -2.55 14.67 12.19
N TYR A 19 -2.51 15.64 13.11
CA TYR A 19 -2.60 15.40 14.55
C TYR A 19 -4.05 15.54 15.04
N ILE A 20 -4.75 14.45 15.25
CA ILE A 20 -6.16 14.45 15.69
C ILE A 20 -6.32 15.10 17.08
N ARG A 21 -5.30 14.98 17.95
CA ARG A 21 -5.28 15.73 19.23
C ARG A 21 -5.29 17.23 19.05
N ALA A 22 -4.59 17.73 18.03
CA ALA A 22 -4.61 19.17 17.70
C ALA A 22 -6.00 19.59 17.18
N PHE A 23 -6.64 18.76 16.37
CA PHE A 23 -8.00 18.99 15.91
C PHE A 23 -8.98 19.18 17.08
N ALA A 24 -8.99 18.26 18.05
CA ALA A 24 -9.87 18.39 19.23
C ALA A 24 -9.59 19.67 20.03
N ARG A 25 -8.32 20.01 20.26
CA ARG A 25 -7.91 21.25 20.92
C ARG A 25 -8.42 22.50 20.17
N ASP A 26 -8.25 22.51 18.86
CA ASP A 26 -8.55 23.69 18.03
C ASP A 26 -10.07 23.90 17.87
N VAL A 27 -10.85 22.81 17.77
CA VAL A 27 -12.32 22.87 17.84
C VAL A 27 -12.78 23.40 19.19
N GLY A 28 -12.25 22.87 20.29
CA GLY A 28 -12.61 23.36 21.64
C GLY A 28 -12.22 24.81 21.86
N LYS A 29 -11.08 25.27 21.29
CA LYS A 29 -10.69 26.64 21.30
C LYS A 29 -11.63 27.55 20.49
N ALA A 30 -12.03 27.11 19.30
CA ALA A 30 -12.98 27.86 18.45
C ALA A 30 -14.36 28.02 19.12
N LEU A 31 -14.80 27.03 19.88
CA LEU A 31 -16.04 27.05 20.64
C LEU A 31 -15.93 27.79 22.00
N GLY A 32 -14.72 28.20 22.41
CA GLY A 32 -14.47 28.88 23.67
C GLY A 32 -14.59 28.01 24.94
N VAL A 33 -14.65 26.68 24.78
CA VAL A 33 -14.87 25.75 25.91
C VAL A 33 -13.67 24.83 26.19
N GLY A 34 -12.64 24.87 25.34
CA GLY A 34 -11.55 23.90 25.38
C GLY A 34 -11.96 22.53 24.85
N GLY A 35 -10.98 21.66 24.58
CA GLY A 35 -11.26 20.31 24.07
C GLY A 35 -10.06 19.39 24.12
N HIS A 36 -10.32 18.11 24.31
CA HIS A 36 -9.31 17.04 24.27
C HIS A 36 -9.96 15.74 23.80
N LEU A 37 -9.13 14.78 23.42
CA LEU A 37 -9.62 13.43 23.11
C LEU A 37 -9.81 12.63 24.39
N SER A 38 -10.95 11.99 24.56
CA SER A 38 -11.21 10.94 25.55
C SER A 38 -10.75 9.58 25.03
N ALA A 39 -10.95 9.31 23.72
CA ALA A 39 -10.53 8.10 23.04
C ALA A 39 -10.09 8.41 21.61
N LEU A 40 -9.25 7.54 21.05
CA LEU A 40 -8.86 7.57 19.65
C LEU A 40 -8.72 6.14 19.13
N ASN A 41 -9.50 5.82 18.11
CA ASN A 41 -9.42 4.55 17.42
C ASN A 41 -9.07 4.77 15.94
N ARG A 42 -8.04 4.11 15.45
CA ARG A 42 -7.63 4.17 14.04
C ARG A 42 -8.22 2.99 13.29
N ILE A 43 -9.22 3.24 12.48
CA ILE A 43 -9.96 2.20 11.76
C ILE A 43 -9.33 1.83 10.42
N ARG A 44 -8.46 2.70 9.84
CA ARG A 44 -7.81 2.46 8.54
C ARG A 44 -6.51 3.25 8.41
N VAL A 45 -5.53 2.65 7.72
CA VAL A 45 -4.31 3.32 7.21
C VAL A 45 -4.09 2.86 5.77
N GLY A 46 -4.26 3.77 4.80
CA GLY A 46 -4.24 3.38 3.38
C GLY A 46 -5.29 2.31 3.10
N ASN A 47 -4.88 1.19 2.54
CA ASN A 47 -5.73 0.03 2.23
C ASN A 47 -5.70 -1.06 3.33
N VAL A 48 -5.15 -0.75 4.52
CA VAL A 48 -5.13 -1.68 5.66
C VAL A 48 -6.18 -1.25 6.67
N TYR A 49 -7.07 -2.16 7.03
CA TYR A 49 -8.21 -1.91 7.94
C TYR A 49 -7.98 -2.56 9.30
N GLN A 50 -8.48 -1.91 10.37
CA GLN A 50 -8.40 -2.44 11.74
C GLN A 50 -9.02 -3.84 11.86
N ARG A 51 -10.10 -4.15 11.12
CA ARG A 51 -10.73 -5.47 11.13
C ARG A 51 -9.83 -6.62 10.65
N GLU A 52 -8.71 -6.30 9.99
CA GLU A 52 -7.71 -7.24 9.50
C GLU A 52 -6.50 -7.34 10.45
N ALA A 53 -6.50 -6.54 11.52
CA ALA A 53 -5.46 -6.55 12.52
C ALA A 53 -5.68 -7.67 13.55
N PHE A 54 -4.60 -8.22 14.04
CA PHE A 54 -4.60 -9.21 15.11
C PHE A 54 -4.50 -8.52 16.48
N ASP A 55 -5.11 -9.14 17.51
CA ASP A 55 -4.94 -8.66 18.88
C ASP A 55 -3.57 -9.08 19.40
N LEU A 56 -2.78 -8.09 19.79
CA LEU A 56 -1.42 -8.34 20.29
C LEU A 56 -1.42 -9.18 21.58
N ALA A 57 -2.43 -8.99 22.46
CA ALA A 57 -2.49 -9.74 23.71
C ALA A 57 -2.83 -11.22 23.46
N GLU A 58 -3.62 -11.53 22.45
CA GLU A 58 -3.88 -12.90 22.01
C GLU A 58 -2.63 -13.55 21.43
N LEU A 59 -1.92 -12.86 20.51
CA LEU A 59 -0.65 -13.35 19.96
C LEU A 59 0.41 -13.58 21.04
N MET A 60 0.48 -12.73 22.07
CA MET A 60 1.40 -12.91 23.19
C MET A 60 1.06 -14.16 24.01
N LYS A 61 -0.22 -14.43 24.29
CA LYS A 61 -0.66 -15.66 24.96
C LYS A 61 -0.35 -16.91 24.14
N GLU A 62 -0.58 -16.87 22.84
CA GLU A 62 -0.20 -17.97 21.95
C GLU A 62 1.30 -18.23 22.01
N ARG A 63 2.12 -17.17 22.01
CA ARG A 63 3.57 -17.28 22.13
C ARG A 63 4.00 -17.90 23.46
N GLU A 64 3.37 -17.52 24.57
CA GLU A 64 3.68 -18.06 25.92
C GLU A 64 3.34 -19.56 26.00
N ASN A 65 2.32 -20.03 25.30
CA ASN A 65 1.87 -21.42 25.30
C ASN A 65 2.51 -22.28 24.21
N ALA A 66 3.33 -21.70 23.33
CA ALA A 66 3.96 -22.43 22.23
C ALA A 66 5.33 -23.00 22.65
N ASP A 67 5.55 -24.28 22.37
CA ASP A 67 6.84 -24.97 22.62
C ASP A 67 7.91 -24.65 21.55
N GLY A 68 7.60 -23.77 20.58
CA GLY A 68 8.47 -23.43 19.46
C GLY A 68 8.29 -22.00 18.98
N PRO A 69 8.91 -21.62 17.85
CA PRO A 69 8.68 -20.31 17.23
C PRO A 69 7.21 -20.18 16.82
N LEU A 70 6.61 -19.01 17.11
CA LEU A 70 5.26 -18.69 16.67
C LEU A 70 5.25 -18.41 15.17
N ASP A 71 4.32 -19.02 14.45
CA ASP A 71 4.04 -18.67 13.08
C ASP A 71 3.20 -17.38 13.07
N LEU A 72 3.85 -16.26 12.76
CA LEU A 72 3.19 -14.96 12.77
C LEU A 72 2.36 -14.79 11.49
N PRO A 73 1.14 -14.23 11.61
CA PRO A 73 0.27 -13.95 10.48
C PRO A 73 0.76 -12.72 9.69
N VAL A 74 1.87 -12.88 8.97
CA VAL A 74 2.44 -11.82 8.14
C VAL A 74 1.95 -11.93 6.70
N LEU A 75 1.75 -10.79 6.06
CA LEU A 75 1.48 -10.75 4.61
C LEU A 75 2.76 -11.08 3.84
N SER A 76 2.63 -11.84 2.76
CA SER A 76 3.72 -11.97 1.81
C SER A 76 4.02 -10.62 1.13
N LEU A 77 5.21 -10.50 0.56
CA LEU A 77 5.60 -9.29 -0.16
C LEU A 77 4.67 -9.02 -1.35
N GLU A 78 4.27 -10.08 -2.06
CA GLU A 78 3.34 -10.04 -3.18
C GLU A 78 1.95 -9.56 -2.76
N GLU A 79 1.43 -10.08 -1.66
CA GLU A 79 0.13 -9.64 -1.11
C GLU A 79 0.19 -8.20 -0.65
N ALA A 80 1.25 -7.80 0.05
CA ALA A 80 1.45 -6.43 0.47
C ALA A 80 1.53 -5.48 -0.74
N ALA A 81 2.26 -5.85 -1.79
CA ALA A 81 2.37 -5.06 -3.01
C ALA A 81 1.02 -4.91 -3.73
N ARG A 82 0.22 -5.99 -3.82
CA ARG A 82 -1.13 -5.95 -4.41
C ARG A 82 -2.10 -5.06 -3.63
N ARG A 83 -1.93 -4.92 -2.31
CA ARG A 83 -2.77 -4.07 -1.47
C ARG A 83 -2.37 -2.59 -1.52
N LEU A 84 -1.09 -2.32 -1.69
CA LEU A 84 -0.54 -0.97 -1.54
C LEU A 84 -0.36 -0.23 -2.86
N PHE A 85 -0.17 -0.94 -3.98
CA PHE A 85 0.13 -0.38 -5.29
C PHE A 85 -0.88 -0.81 -6.34
N ASN A 86 -0.97 -0.03 -7.43
CA ASN A 86 -1.58 -0.51 -8.66
C ASN A 86 -0.79 -1.71 -9.18
N VAL A 87 -1.47 -2.63 -9.85
CA VAL A 87 -0.86 -3.88 -10.34
C VAL A 87 -0.75 -3.87 -11.86
N ARG A 88 0.43 -4.21 -12.37
CA ARG A 88 0.66 -4.51 -13.78
C ARG A 88 1.12 -5.95 -13.95
N GLN A 89 0.41 -6.72 -14.76
CA GLN A 89 0.89 -8.01 -15.22
C GLN A 89 1.85 -7.81 -16.38
N LEU A 90 3.02 -8.42 -16.26
CA LEU A 90 4.06 -8.42 -17.29
C LEU A 90 3.96 -9.69 -18.13
N SER A 91 4.36 -9.60 -19.39
CA SER A 91 4.74 -10.79 -20.14
C SER A 91 6.08 -11.35 -19.62
N THR A 92 6.39 -12.59 -19.96
CA THR A 92 7.67 -13.22 -19.61
C THR A 92 8.88 -12.41 -20.05
N GLN A 93 8.82 -11.83 -21.25
CA GLN A 93 9.89 -11.00 -21.79
C GLN A 93 10.03 -9.68 -21.02
N GLU A 94 8.90 -9.01 -20.72
CA GLU A 94 8.91 -7.78 -19.92
C GLU A 94 9.43 -8.02 -18.50
N ALA A 95 9.04 -9.15 -17.88
CA ALA A 95 9.53 -9.53 -16.56
C ALA A 95 11.05 -9.71 -16.55
N THR A 96 11.57 -10.41 -17.56
CA THR A 96 13.01 -10.57 -17.77
C THR A 96 13.69 -9.21 -17.98
N ASP A 97 13.19 -8.37 -18.87
CA ASP A 97 13.80 -7.06 -19.13
C ASP A 97 13.83 -6.17 -17.88
N ILE A 98 12.73 -6.13 -17.13
CA ILE A 98 12.63 -5.37 -15.86
C ILE A 98 13.58 -5.93 -14.81
N SER A 99 13.76 -7.25 -14.70
CA SER A 99 14.68 -7.87 -13.74
C SER A 99 16.13 -7.47 -14.00
N PHE A 100 16.49 -7.23 -15.27
CA PHE A 100 17.81 -6.69 -15.67
C PHE A 100 17.88 -5.15 -15.62
N GLY A 101 16.87 -4.48 -15.06
CA GLY A 101 16.85 -3.01 -14.96
C GLY A 101 16.52 -2.28 -16.26
N ARG A 102 16.08 -3.00 -17.30
CA ARG A 102 15.70 -2.42 -18.58
C ARG A 102 14.34 -1.75 -18.50
N ARG A 103 14.11 -0.78 -19.39
CA ARG A 103 12.79 -0.15 -19.56
C ARG A 103 11.96 -0.97 -20.53
N ILE A 104 10.64 -0.99 -20.27
CA ILE A 104 9.66 -1.63 -21.15
C ILE A 104 8.70 -0.60 -21.72
N THR A 105 8.07 -0.92 -22.85
CA THR A 105 7.08 -0.06 -23.48
C THR A 105 5.80 -0.03 -22.67
N VAL A 106 5.17 1.13 -22.51
CA VAL A 106 3.80 1.21 -21.99
C VAL A 106 2.86 0.80 -23.11
N THR A 107 2.17 -0.32 -22.95
CA THR A 107 1.09 -0.70 -23.84
C THR A 107 -0.11 0.18 -23.50
N VAL A 108 -0.37 1.20 -24.30
CA VAL A 108 -1.61 1.97 -24.21
C VAL A 108 -2.67 1.10 -24.89
N SER A 109 -3.61 0.56 -24.12
CA SER A 109 -4.80 -0.06 -24.68
C SER A 109 -5.60 1.04 -25.40
N GLU A 110 -5.84 0.90 -26.69
CA GLU A 110 -6.55 1.89 -27.52
C GLU A 110 -8.07 1.99 -27.24
N GLU A 111 -8.55 1.45 -26.16
CA GLU A 111 -9.96 1.56 -25.76
C GLU A 111 -10.13 2.53 -24.57
N GLY A 112 -10.39 3.78 -24.92
CA GLY A 112 -10.90 4.80 -24.00
C GLY A 112 -9.81 5.67 -23.37
N SER A 113 -9.80 6.94 -23.80
CA SER A 113 -9.09 8.03 -23.13
C SER A 113 -9.48 8.06 -21.65
N ASP A 114 -8.57 7.80 -20.80
CA ASP A 114 -8.47 7.89 -19.33
C ASP A 114 -8.10 6.59 -18.60
N ALA A 115 -7.86 5.47 -19.29
CA ALA A 115 -7.44 4.21 -18.66
C ALA A 115 -5.93 4.14 -18.41
N LEU A 116 -5.33 5.20 -17.85
CA LEU A 116 -3.99 5.12 -17.23
C LEU A 116 -4.05 4.48 -15.84
N VAL A 117 -5.26 4.07 -15.42
CA VAL A 117 -5.47 3.50 -14.08
C VAL A 117 -6.57 2.44 -14.16
N LEU A 118 -6.23 1.20 -14.50
CA LEU A 118 -7.10 0.05 -14.24
C LEU A 118 -6.59 -0.74 -13.02
N GLY A 119 -6.50 -0.06 -11.88
CA GLY A 119 -6.75 -0.66 -10.59
C GLY A 119 -8.10 -0.12 -10.15
N THR A 120 -9.01 -0.97 -9.71
CA THR A 120 -10.28 -0.59 -9.09
C THR A 120 -10.03 0.41 -7.95
N GLN A 121 -9.97 1.69 -8.30
CA GLN A 121 -9.91 2.77 -7.32
C GLN A 121 -11.31 2.92 -6.74
N SER A 122 -11.48 2.47 -5.51
CA SER A 122 -12.47 3.09 -4.65
C SER A 122 -12.11 4.57 -4.54
N PRO A 123 -13.07 5.52 -4.62
CA PRO A 123 -12.80 6.97 -4.61
C PRO A 123 -12.13 7.49 -3.33
N GLU A 124 -11.76 6.62 -2.41
CA GLU A 124 -11.15 6.91 -1.11
C GLU A 124 -9.63 6.68 -1.04
N SER A 125 -8.98 6.25 -2.16
CA SER A 125 -7.55 5.86 -2.16
C SER A 125 -6.57 7.03 -2.36
N GLN A 126 -6.96 8.27 -2.15
CA GLN A 126 -6.11 9.44 -2.43
C GLN A 126 -5.17 9.80 -1.28
N HIS A 127 -4.43 8.87 -0.69
CA HIS A 127 -3.41 9.29 0.29
C HIS A 127 -2.26 8.28 0.39
N ALA A 128 -1.33 8.32 -0.57
CA ALA A 128 0.06 7.96 -0.28
C ALA A 128 0.95 8.52 -1.39
N SER A 129 2.17 8.84 -1.05
CA SER A 129 3.29 9.20 -1.94
C SER A 129 3.68 8.08 -2.93
N THR A 130 2.75 7.21 -3.28
CA THR A 130 2.84 6.13 -4.27
C THR A 130 2.17 6.50 -5.60
N GLU A 131 1.74 7.76 -5.76
CA GLU A 131 1.19 8.23 -7.03
C GLU A 131 2.21 8.00 -8.15
N GLY A 132 1.80 7.24 -9.16
CA GLY A 132 2.65 6.88 -10.30
C GLY A 132 3.42 5.56 -10.16
N ILE A 133 3.56 4.98 -8.97
CA ILE A 133 4.26 3.70 -8.78
C ILE A 133 3.29 2.53 -8.93
N THR A 134 3.72 1.52 -9.68
CA THR A 134 2.94 0.32 -9.99
C THR A 134 3.76 -0.92 -9.63
N ALA A 135 3.15 -1.90 -8.98
CA ALA A 135 3.76 -3.19 -8.71
C ALA A 135 3.65 -4.10 -9.96
N ALA A 136 4.78 -4.55 -10.43
CA ALA A 136 4.91 -5.32 -11.66
C ALA A 136 5.12 -6.81 -11.33
N PHE A 137 4.22 -7.66 -11.82
CA PHE A 137 4.20 -9.09 -11.55
C PHE A 137 4.48 -9.90 -12.81
N ALA A 138 5.31 -10.92 -12.68
CA ALA A 138 5.51 -11.94 -13.71
C ALA A 138 4.26 -12.84 -13.87
N PRO A 139 4.15 -13.60 -14.98
CA PRO A 139 2.99 -14.46 -15.23
C PRO A 139 2.75 -15.54 -14.15
N ASP A 140 3.78 -15.96 -13.45
CA ASP A 140 3.72 -16.92 -12.35
C ASP A 140 3.30 -16.29 -10.99
N GLY A 141 3.06 -14.98 -10.96
CA GLY A 141 2.65 -14.24 -9.77
C GLY A 141 3.79 -13.67 -8.93
N THR A 142 5.05 -13.88 -9.31
CA THR A 142 6.23 -13.31 -8.65
C THR A 142 6.23 -11.79 -8.78
N LEU A 143 6.48 -11.06 -7.69
CA LEU A 143 6.68 -9.61 -7.70
C LEU A 143 8.09 -9.30 -8.21
N VAL A 144 8.19 -8.81 -9.44
CA VAL A 144 9.47 -8.51 -10.09
C VAL A 144 10.03 -7.16 -9.64
N ALA A 145 9.20 -6.12 -9.67
CA ALA A 145 9.65 -4.75 -9.42
C ALA A 145 8.52 -3.81 -9.03
N LEU A 146 8.88 -2.67 -8.47
CA LEU A 146 8.07 -1.45 -8.52
C LEU A 146 8.53 -0.62 -9.72
N ILE A 147 7.61 -0.21 -10.57
CA ILE A 147 7.87 0.51 -11.81
C ILE A 147 7.14 1.85 -11.83
N GLU A 148 7.68 2.80 -12.57
CA GLU A 148 7.06 4.10 -12.81
C GLU A 148 6.97 4.37 -14.32
N ASN A 149 5.85 4.96 -14.74
CA ASN A 149 5.68 5.41 -16.11
C ASN A 149 6.38 6.75 -16.32
N ILE A 150 7.37 6.77 -17.21
CA ILE A 150 8.17 7.95 -17.53
C ILE A 150 8.16 8.24 -19.02
N LYS A 151 8.56 9.45 -19.39
CA LYS A 151 8.87 9.78 -20.80
C LYS A 151 10.39 9.71 -20.99
N PHE A 152 10.83 8.83 -21.87
CA PHE A 152 12.23 8.71 -22.24
C PHE A 152 12.42 8.99 -23.74
N ARG A 153 13.22 10.00 -24.07
CA ARG A 153 13.44 10.46 -25.47
C ARG A 153 12.14 10.71 -26.23
N GLY A 154 11.13 11.25 -25.54
CA GLY A 154 9.83 11.58 -26.14
C GLY A 154 8.82 10.42 -26.18
N SER A 155 9.22 9.19 -25.90
CA SER A 155 8.34 8.02 -25.88
C SER A 155 7.96 7.61 -24.47
N PRO A 156 6.69 7.23 -24.20
CA PRO A 156 6.29 6.71 -22.91
C PRO A 156 6.90 5.32 -22.69
N CYS A 157 7.46 5.10 -21.52
CA CYS A 157 7.99 3.81 -21.10
C CYS A 157 7.80 3.61 -19.60
N ALA A 158 7.84 2.36 -19.15
CA ALA A 158 7.91 2.03 -17.74
C ALA A 158 9.35 1.70 -17.36
N ALA A 159 9.83 2.31 -16.28
CA ALA A 159 11.17 2.10 -15.73
C ALA A 159 11.09 1.50 -14.33
N PRO A 160 11.97 0.56 -13.96
CA PRO A 160 12.03 0.05 -12.61
C PRO A 160 12.57 1.12 -11.64
N VAL A 161 11.86 1.29 -10.53
CA VAL A 161 12.27 2.12 -9.38
C VAL A 161 12.98 1.24 -8.35
N LEU A 162 12.45 0.03 -8.16
CA LEU A 162 13.01 -0.99 -7.27
C LEU A 162 12.80 -2.37 -7.92
N VAL A 163 13.84 -3.17 -8.00
CA VAL A 163 13.77 -4.55 -8.51
C VAL A 163 13.98 -5.50 -7.33
N PHE A 164 13.04 -6.43 -7.14
CA PHE A 164 13.11 -7.46 -6.10
C PHE A 164 13.88 -8.68 -6.58
N GLU A 165 13.58 -9.13 -7.81
CA GLU A 165 14.15 -10.30 -8.46
C GLU A 165 15.14 -9.86 -9.55
N ALA A 166 16.34 -9.45 -9.12
CA ALA A 166 17.34 -8.88 -10.04
C ALA A 166 18.08 -9.96 -10.84
N GLY A 167 18.16 -9.76 -12.17
CA GLY A 167 18.97 -10.60 -13.06
C GLY A 167 18.34 -11.96 -13.39
N ILE A 168 17.02 -12.12 -13.18
CA ILE A 168 16.31 -13.37 -13.42
C ILE A 168 15.76 -13.42 -14.85
N ASP A 169 16.00 -14.53 -15.52
CA ASP A 169 15.39 -14.86 -16.80
C ASP A 169 14.10 -15.64 -16.58
N PHE A 170 12.98 -14.95 -16.68
CA PHE A 170 11.63 -15.53 -16.49
C PHE A 170 11.19 -16.45 -17.63
N SER A 171 11.94 -16.56 -18.73
CA SER A 171 11.67 -17.56 -19.78
C SER A 171 12.00 -18.98 -19.36
N ARG A 172 12.81 -19.15 -18.30
CA ARG A 172 13.18 -20.46 -17.74
C ARG A 172 12.19 -20.90 -16.67
N GLU A 173 12.06 -22.21 -16.45
CA GLU A 173 11.25 -22.76 -15.38
C GLU A 173 11.75 -22.28 -14.00
N ALA A 174 10.86 -22.18 -13.02
CA ALA A 174 11.17 -21.60 -11.70
C ALA A 174 12.36 -22.27 -10.98
N GLY A 175 12.66 -23.55 -11.27
CA GLY A 175 13.82 -24.30 -10.74
C GLY A 175 15.15 -24.03 -11.44
N GLU A 176 15.14 -23.36 -12.60
CA GLU A 176 16.33 -23.12 -13.44
C GLU A 176 16.72 -21.63 -13.51
N ARG A 177 16.12 -20.78 -12.69
CA ARG A 177 16.25 -19.30 -12.72
C ARG A 177 17.49 -18.75 -12.01
N LEU A 178 18.42 -19.58 -11.62
CA LEU A 178 19.68 -19.15 -10.99
C LEU A 178 20.76 -18.89 -12.02
#